data_2b4047b9888a0d7509a5aa6c4f058841
#
_entry.id   2b4047b9888a0d7509a5aa6c4f058841
#
_cell.length_a   1.000
_cell.length_b   1.000
_cell.length_c   1.000
_cell.angle_alpha   90.00
_cell.angle_beta   90.00
_cell.angle_gamma   90.00
#
_symmetry.space_group_name_H-M   'P 1'
#
loop_
_entity.id
_entity.type
_entity.pdbx_description
1 polymer ?
#
loop_
_entity_poly.entity_id
_entity_poly.type
_entity_poly.pdbx_seq_one_letter_code
_entity_poly.pdbx_strand_id
1 'polypeptide(L)'
;MGESLYNKVSAFIRQEKMVKTGDRVLVACSGGVDSIVLLHFLSEQSTQFGIEVGAIHVDHCLRGEESRIDGQVVEEFCKGLGIPFYGTTLPVPDLLESMGGNTQEVCRIGRYRLFEETMSEYGFSVVAIAHHAEDQLETVLMQLAKGQLPKGMPAFRPFGEGKLIRPLLSLMKEDLYEYVKLRTLPFREDPSNEKDDYTRNRYRHHILPVLLHEHPAAAENSVRMAAGLQEDEDFLTDQAKEQVHQLIRLSDNGVLKIHSAKFRSMHVALQKRVIPLLLEYLYNGEILPAFYNAELLNLLIHQFSQDVGSGVVDLPKGWMLQRDYGISTFVQSEKEKPVSQEIPFPPDKWVQWGSVKLRWCKASDVNGTTLDNISEWRYFQLENGARPSIVRSRQPGDRIQLSGMDQPKRVSRLLIDEKVKQSMRDSIPVVVSDQGEVCAIPGIRYSASFTKKPSGDQAYILMMV
;
A
#
# COMPACT_ATOMS: atom_id res chain seq x y z
N MET A 1 -17.91 29.18 -34.13
CA MET A 1 -17.54 28.94 -32.70
C MET A 1 -18.16 27.64 -32.16
N GLY A 2 -19.46 27.41 -32.18
CA GLY A 2 -20.05 26.15 -31.70
C GLY A 2 -19.53 24.88 -32.39
N GLU A 3 -19.26 24.91 -33.69
CA GLU A 3 -18.59 23.82 -34.41
C GLU A 3 -17.16 23.52 -33.88
N SER A 4 -16.45 24.55 -33.39
CA SER A 4 -15.10 24.38 -32.82
C SER A 4 -15.12 23.55 -31.53
N LEU A 5 -16.07 23.81 -30.59
CA LEU A 5 -16.21 23.04 -29.35
C LEU A 5 -16.55 21.57 -29.65
N TYR A 6 -17.54 21.33 -30.52
CA TYR A 6 -17.93 19.98 -30.91
C TYR A 6 -16.74 19.18 -31.47
N ASN A 7 -15.96 19.81 -32.35
CA ASN A 7 -14.81 19.16 -32.96
C ASN A 7 -13.70 18.89 -31.94
N LYS A 8 -13.39 19.86 -31.04
CA LYS A 8 -12.37 19.70 -29.98
C LYS A 8 -12.75 18.56 -29.04
N VAL A 9 -13.98 18.58 -28.49
CA VAL A 9 -14.41 17.54 -27.54
C VAL A 9 -14.55 16.18 -28.20
N SER A 10 -15.14 16.11 -29.41
CA SER A 10 -15.26 14.85 -30.13
C SER A 10 -13.92 14.24 -30.51
N ALA A 11 -12.94 15.06 -30.91
CA ALA A 11 -11.58 14.61 -31.18
C ALA A 11 -10.92 14.08 -29.90
N PHE A 12 -11.06 14.79 -28.78
CA PHE A 12 -10.49 14.39 -27.50
C PHE A 12 -11.10 13.08 -27.00
N ILE A 13 -12.42 12.92 -27.05
CA ILE A 13 -13.11 11.67 -26.68
C ILE A 13 -12.58 10.49 -27.50
N ARG A 14 -12.37 10.67 -28.82
CA ARG A 14 -11.86 9.61 -29.71
C ARG A 14 -10.39 9.30 -29.44
N GLN A 15 -9.55 10.33 -29.31
CA GLN A 15 -8.13 10.20 -29.01
C GLN A 15 -7.91 9.40 -27.72
N GLU A 16 -8.61 9.78 -26.66
CA GLU A 16 -8.52 9.16 -25.33
C GLU A 16 -9.37 7.88 -25.21
N LYS A 17 -10.08 7.46 -26.26
CA LYS A 17 -10.95 6.26 -26.26
C LYS A 17 -11.92 6.23 -25.06
N MET A 18 -12.49 7.39 -24.74
CA MET A 18 -13.32 7.56 -23.55
C MET A 18 -14.62 6.77 -23.59
N VAL A 19 -15.19 6.55 -24.76
CA VAL A 19 -16.44 5.79 -24.95
C VAL A 19 -16.29 4.82 -26.12
N LYS A 20 -17.05 3.76 -26.10
CA LYS A 20 -17.24 2.80 -27.20
C LYS A 20 -18.71 2.64 -27.53
N THR A 21 -19.03 2.20 -28.72
CA THR A 21 -20.41 1.90 -29.13
C THR A 21 -21.03 0.89 -28.17
N GLY A 22 -22.25 1.19 -27.71
CA GLY A 22 -22.99 0.40 -26.74
C GLY A 22 -22.74 0.82 -25.28
N ASP A 23 -21.84 1.78 -25.00
CA ASP A 23 -21.68 2.30 -23.64
C ASP A 23 -22.94 3.05 -23.19
N ARG A 24 -23.27 2.88 -21.90
CA ARG A 24 -24.27 3.68 -21.18
C ARG A 24 -23.54 4.68 -20.29
N VAL A 25 -23.71 5.96 -20.57
CA VAL A 25 -22.95 7.06 -19.94
C VAL A 25 -23.83 7.80 -18.95
N LEU A 26 -23.48 7.79 -17.68
CA LEU A 26 -24.10 8.55 -16.60
C LEU A 26 -23.37 9.90 -16.43
N VAL A 27 -24.03 11.01 -16.71
CA VAL A 27 -23.44 12.34 -16.57
C VAL A 27 -23.71 12.89 -15.16
N ALA A 28 -22.65 13.21 -14.42
CA ALA A 28 -22.78 13.88 -13.13
C ALA A 28 -23.13 15.36 -13.35
N CYS A 29 -24.37 15.72 -13.10
CA CYS A 29 -24.90 17.04 -13.39
C CYS A 29 -25.28 17.79 -12.09
N SER A 30 -24.53 18.85 -11.76
CA SER A 30 -24.79 19.70 -10.60
C SER A 30 -25.77 20.85 -10.90
N GLY A 31 -26.11 21.09 -12.16
CA GLY A 31 -26.86 22.27 -12.60
C GLY A 31 -26.00 23.49 -12.97
N GLY A 32 -24.69 23.44 -12.66
CA GLY A 32 -23.73 24.48 -13.07
C GLY A 32 -23.36 24.37 -14.55
N VAL A 33 -22.82 25.50 -15.09
CA VAL A 33 -22.51 25.65 -16.52
C VAL A 33 -21.77 24.47 -17.11
N ASP A 34 -20.70 23.97 -16.45
CA ASP A 34 -19.85 22.90 -16.96
C ASP A 34 -20.63 21.60 -17.13
N SER A 35 -21.42 21.26 -16.12
CA SER A 35 -22.19 20.02 -16.11
C SER A 35 -23.35 20.03 -17.10
N ILE A 36 -23.98 21.18 -17.29
CA ILE A 36 -25.05 21.37 -18.29
C ILE A 36 -24.47 21.29 -19.71
N VAL A 37 -23.30 21.89 -19.97
CA VAL A 37 -22.61 21.75 -21.26
C VAL A 37 -22.26 20.31 -21.57
N LEU A 38 -21.69 19.58 -20.59
CA LEU A 38 -21.35 18.17 -20.75
C LEU A 38 -22.57 17.32 -21.08
N LEU A 39 -23.66 17.51 -20.31
CA LEU A 39 -24.90 16.76 -20.49
C LEU A 39 -25.50 17.02 -21.89
N HIS A 40 -25.62 18.28 -22.26
CA HIS A 40 -26.12 18.67 -23.58
C HIS A 40 -25.26 18.11 -24.72
N PHE A 41 -23.93 18.26 -24.63
CA PHE A 41 -23.00 17.77 -25.64
C PHE A 41 -23.12 16.26 -25.85
N LEU A 42 -23.07 15.46 -24.75
CA LEU A 42 -23.16 14.02 -24.85
C LEU A 42 -24.52 13.53 -25.34
N SER A 43 -25.60 14.21 -24.98
CA SER A 43 -26.95 13.93 -25.47
C SER A 43 -27.04 14.16 -26.99
N GLU A 44 -26.59 15.32 -27.49
CA GLU A 44 -26.57 15.67 -28.91
C GLU A 44 -25.70 14.71 -29.76
N GLN A 45 -24.59 14.23 -29.17
CA GLN A 45 -23.63 13.35 -29.84
C GLN A 45 -23.88 11.84 -29.59
N SER A 46 -24.93 11.51 -28.83
CA SER A 46 -25.23 10.11 -28.43
C SER A 46 -25.32 9.15 -29.61
N THR A 47 -26.03 9.54 -30.67
CA THR A 47 -26.15 8.74 -31.92
C THR A 47 -24.80 8.59 -32.62
N GLN A 48 -23.97 9.67 -32.68
CA GLN A 48 -22.68 9.64 -33.34
C GLN A 48 -21.67 8.72 -32.64
N PHE A 49 -21.71 8.69 -31.32
CA PHE A 49 -20.84 7.79 -30.52
C PHE A 49 -21.47 6.41 -30.31
N GLY A 50 -22.75 6.23 -30.64
CA GLY A 50 -23.49 5.00 -30.39
C GLY A 50 -23.67 4.69 -28.91
N ILE A 51 -23.92 5.72 -28.08
CA ILE A 51 -24.05 5.62 -26.62
C ILE A 51 -25.46 5.97 -26.16
N GLU A 52 -25.83 5.50 -24.97
CA GLU A 52 -26.99 5.94 -24.24
C GLU A 52 -26.56 6.92 -23.14
N VAL A 53 -27.33 7.98 -22.91
CA VAL A 53 -26.98 9.01 -21.92
C VAL A 53 -28.07 9.10 -20.87
N GLY A 54 -27.68 9.17 -19.59
CA GLY A 54 -28.52 9.52 -18.45
C GLY A 54 -27.81 10.55 -17.56
N ALA A 55 -28.54 11.21 -16.69
CA ALA A 55 -27.99 12.20 -15.78
C ALA A 55 -28.22 11.85 -14.32
N ILE A 56 -27.20 12.03 -13.46
CA ILE A 56 -27.34 11.95 -12.01
C ILE A 56 -27.11 13.33 -11.39
N HIS A 57 -28.05 13.72 -10.50
CA HIS A 57 -27.89 14.89 -9.62
C HIS A 57 -27.82 14.43 -8.16
N VAL A 58 -26.85 14.97 -7.41
CA VAL A 58 -26.68 14.66 -5.99
C VAL A 58 -26.91 15.94 -5.18
N ASP A 59 -28.00 15.98 -4.42
CA ASP A 59 -28.22 17.02 -3.43
C ASP A 59 -27.43 16.73 -2.15
N HIS A 60 -26.51 17.61 -1.79
CA HIS A 60 -25.65 17.48 -0.62
C HIS A 60 -26.30 17.98 0.68
N CYS A 61 -27.53 18.49 0.65
CA CYS A 61 -28.27 19.09 1.76
C CYS A 61 -27.54 20.25 2.47
N LEU A 62 -26.64 20.94 1.78
CA LEU A 62 -25.86 22.05 2.35
C LEU A 62 -26.53 23.41 2.22
N ARG A 63 -27.47 23.57 1.26
CA ARG A 63 -28.10 24.84 0.93
C ARG A 63 -29.64 24.81 1.00
N GLY A 64 -30.20 23.75 1.60
CA GLY A 64 -31.65 23.61 1.78
C GLY A 64 -32.43 23.71 0.46
N GLU A 65 -33.33 24.69 0.38
CA GLU A 65 -34.24 24.86 -0.77
C GLU A 65 -33.49 25.16 -2.10
N GLU A 66 -32.35 25.85 -2.06
CA GLU A 66 -31.58 26.13 -3.27
C GLU A 66 -31.01 24.89 -3.92
N SER A 67 -30.52 23.91 -3.11
CA SER A 67 -30.07 22.63 -3.64
C SER A 67 -31.20 21.87 -4.33
N ARG A 68 -32.41 21.94 -3.79
CA ARG A 68 -33.59 21.33 -4.39
C ARG A 68 -33.97 21.97 -5.73
N ILE A 69 -33.85 23.28 -5.83
CA ILE A 69 -34.12 24.01 -7.08
C ILE A 69 -33.10 23.64 -8.16
N ASP A 70 -31.81 23.46 -7.77
CA ASP A 70 -30.78 23.00 -8.71
C ASP A 70 -31.15 21.63 -9.31
N GLY A 71 -31.61 20.69 -8.48
CA GLY A 71 -32.11 19.39 -8.93
C GLY A 71 -33.28 19.48 -9.90
N GLN A 72 -34.24 20.37 -9.63
CA GLN A 72 -35.39 20.58 -10.50
C GLN A 72 -34.98 21.12 -11.88
N VAL A 73 -34.05 22.07 -11.94
CA VAL A 73 -33.52 22.58 -13.21
C VAL A 73 -32.90 21.48 -14.04
N VAL A 74 -32.10 20.60 -13.41
CA VAL A 74 -31.50 19.47 -14.10
C VAL A 74 -32.56 18.47 -14.58
N GLU A 75 -33.54 18.17 -13.77
CA GLU A 75 -34.64 17.24 -14.11
C GLU A 75 -35.46 17.77 -15.31
N GLU A 76 -35.84 19.06 -15.29
CA GLU A 76 -36.57 19.68 -16.40
C GLU A 76 -35.73 19.69 -17.67
N PHE A 77 -34.42 19.94 -17.55
CA PHE A 77 -33.52 19.93 -18.69
C PHE A 77 -33.39 18.50 -19.28
N CYS A 78 -33.25 17.47 -18.44
CA CYS A 78 -33.24 16.08 -18.88
C CYS A 78 -34.55 15.68 -19.57
N LYS A 79 -35.70 16.11 -19.04
CA LYS A 79 -36.99 15.90 -19.67
C LYS A 79 -37.10 16.54 -21.04
N GLY A 80 -36.56 17.75 -21.20
CA GLY A 80 -36.48 18.42 -22.51
C GLY A 80 -35.61 17.70 -23.54
N LEU A 81 -34.56 17.02 -23.07
CA LEU A 81 -33.63 16.22 -23.92
C LEU A 81 -34.12 14.77 -24.13
N GLY A 82 -35.18 14.33 -23.43
CA GLY A 82 -35.68 12.96 -23.49
C GLY A 82 -34.72 11.90 -22.88
N ILE A 83 -33.91 12.30 -21.89
CA ILE A 83 -32.94 11.40 -21.24
C ILE A 83 -33.36 11.08 -19.80
N PRO A 84 -33.04 9.89 -19.24
CA PRO A 84 -33.35 9.52 -17.87
C PRO A 84 -32.58 10.42 -16.86
N PHE A 85 -33.28 10.79 -15.79
CA PHE A 85 -32.77 11.57 -14.67
C PHE A 85 -32.81 10.74 -13.38
N TYR A 86 -31.74 10.79 -12.62
CA TYR A 86 -31.55 10.11 -11.34
C TYR A 86 -31.21 11.14 -10.28
N GLY A 87 -32.22 11.57 -9.51
CA GLY A 87 -32.04 12.47 -8.36
C GLY A 87 -31.74 11.67 -7.10
N THR A 88 -30.70 12.03 -6.38
CA THR A 88 -30.33 11.38 -5.11
C THR A 88 -29.88 12.40 -4.08
N THR A 89 -29.98 12.04 -2.80
CA THR A 89 -29.65 12.91 -1.67
C THR A 89 -28.50 12.34 -0.87
N LEU A 90 -27.53 13.20 -0.52
CA LEU A 90 -26.42 12.90 0.38
C LEU A 90 -26.53 13.84 1.60
N PRO A 91 -26.98 13.38 2.77
CA PRO A 91 -27.15 14.23 3.96
C PRO A 91 -25.78 14.52 4.60
N VAL A 92 -25.00 15.42 3.98
CA VAL A 92 -23.64 15.77 4.42
C VAL A 92 -23.61 16.35 5.84
N PRO A 93 -24.55 17.21 6.30
CA PRO A 93 -24.57 17.67 7.69
C PRO A 93 -24.61 16.52 8.70
N ASP A 94 -25.48 15.54 8.50
CA ASP A 94 -25.64 14.39 9.40
C ASP A 94 -24.38 13.47 9.38
N LEU A 95 -23.76 13.34 8.21
CA LEU A 95 -22.51 12.59 8.06
C LEU A 95 -21.35 13.25 8.79
N LEU A 96 -21.24 14.57 8.73
CA LEU A 96 -20.23 15.34 9.45
C LEU A 96 -20.42 15.29 10.96
N GLU A 97 -21.67 15.34 11.43
CA GLU A 97 -21.99 15.21 12.85
C GLU A 97 -21.60 13.83 13.40
N SER A 98 -21.87 12.78 12.63
CA SER A 98 -21.63 11.39 13.07
C SER A 98 -20.17 10.94 12.91
N MET A 99 -19.47 11.34 11.86
CA MET A 99 -18.13 10.84 11.51
C MET A 99 -17.03 11.88 11.63
N GLY A 100 -17.36 13.17 11.73
CA GLY A 100 -16.42 14.28 11.64
C GLY A 100 -15.77 14.37 10.24
N GLY A 101 -14.74 15.18 10.13
CA GLY A 101 -13.94 15.24 8.90
C GLY A 101 -14.08 16.54 8.11
N ASN A 102 -13.51 16.58 6.91
CA ASN A 102 -13.56 17.71 6.02
C ASN A 102 -14.78 17.62 5.11
N THR A 103 -15.61 18.67 5.08
CA THR A 103 -16.84 18.74 4.28
C THR A 103 -16.62 18.38 2.81
N GLN A 104 -15.54 18.88 2.17
CA GLN A 104 -15.25 18.58 0.77
C GLN A 104 -14.93 17.11 0.54
N GLU A 105 -14.22 16.49 1.47
CA GLU A 105 -13.87 15.08 1.41
C GLU A 105 -15.08 14.20 1.58
N VAL A 106 -15.94 14.50 2.58
CA VAL A 106 -17.22 13.79 2.80
C VAL A 106 -18.12 13.90 1.58
N CYS A 107 -18.29 15.11 1.03
CA CYS A 107 -19.06 15.33 -0.20
C CYS A 107 -18.50 14.53 -1.38
N ARG A 108 -17.18 14.52 -1.54
CA ARG A 108 -16.53 13.81 -2.63
C ARG A 108 -16.71 12.30 -2.50
N ILE A 109 -16.38 11.72 -1.36
CA ILE A 109 -16.50 10.28 -1.12
C ILE A 109 -17.94 9.82 -1.28
N GLY A 110 -18.88 10.50 -0.64
CA GLY A 110 -20.30 10.18 -0.72
C GLY A 110 -20.85 10.26 -2.13
N ARG A 111 -20.50 11.32 -2.88
CA ARG A 111 -20.92 11.50 -4.27
C ARG A 111 -20.39 10.38 -5.18
N TYR A 112 -19.12 10.01 -5.04
CA TYR A 112 -18.54 8.93 -5.85
C TYR A 112 -19.20 7.58 -5.54
N ARG A 113 -19.52 7.31 -4.27
CA ARG A 113 -20.27 6.10 -3.89
C ARG A 113 -21.66 6.07 -4.54
N LEU A 114 -22.39 7.17 -4.52
CA LEU A 114 -23.71 7.27 -5.17
C LEU A 114 -23.61 7.10 -6.70
N PHE A 115 -22.55 7.58 -7.33
CA PHE A 115 -22.31 7.32 -8.75
C PHE A 115 -22.11 5.84 -9.03
N GLU A 116 -21.33 5.14 -8.22
CA GLU A 116 -21.08 3.72 -8.37
C GLU A 116 -22.33 2.87 -8.13
N GLU A 117 -23.11 3.18 -7.09
CA GLU A 117 -24.39 2.55 -6.79
C GLU A 117 -25.37 2.73 -7.97
N THR A 118 -25.52 3.95 -8.50
CA THR A 118 -26.40 4.23 -9.64
C THR A 118 -25.92 3.54 -10.91
N MET A 119 -24.61 3.52 -11.16
CA MET A 119 -24.04 2.79 -12.31
C MET A 119 -24.39 1.30 -12.25
N SER A 120 -24.22 0.68 -11.08
CA SER A 120 -24.50 -0.74 -10.86
C SER A 120 -25.99 -1.04 -10.99
N GLU A 121 -26.85 -0.23 -10.36
CA GLU A 121 -28.31 -0.44 -10.33
C GLU A 121 -28.93 -0.32 -11.72
N TYR A 122 -28.51 0.68 -12.49
CA TYR A 122 -29.12 1.00 -13.80
C TYR A 122 -28.27 0.55 -14.98
N GLY A 123 -27.16 -0.17 -14.76
CA GLY A 123 -26.33 -0.76 -15.80
C GLY A 123 -25.54 0.27 -16.64
N PHE A 124 -25.10 1.37 -16.04
CA PHE A 124 -24.18 2.30 -16.68
C PHE A 124 -22.74 1.76 -16.66
N SER A 125 -22.04 1.85 -17.79
CA SER A 125 -20.63 1.44 -17.90
C SER A 125 -19.65 2.60 -17.76
N VAL A 126 -20.12 3.84 -17.83
CA VAL A 126 -19.28 5.04 -17.81
C VAL A 126 -19.95 6.12 -16.99
N VAL A 127 -19.18 6.80 -16.11
CA VAL A 127 -19.59 8.09 -15.49
C VAL A 127 -18.78 9.23 -16.08
N ALA A 128 -19.45 10.31 -16.53
CA ALA A 128 -18.82 11.50 -17.09
C ALA A 128 -18.90 12.67 -16.11
N ILE A 129 -17.75 13.33 -15.88
CA ILE A 129 -17.63 14.51 -14.99
C ILE A 129 -17.10 15.70 -15.78
N ALA A 130 -17.67 16.88 -15.54
CA ALA A 130 -17.43 18.10 -16.30
C ALA A 130 -16.21 18.92 -15.80
N HIS A 131 -15.06 18.28 -15.58
CA HIS A 131 -13.82 19.00 -15.32
C HIS A 131 -13.26 19.59 -16.63
N HIS A 132 -12.70 20.81 -16.55
CA HIS A 132 -12.12 21.54 -17.68
C HIS A 132 -10.63 21.88 -17.45
N ALA A 133 -10.00 22.61 -18.38
CA ALA A 133 -8.56 22.82 -18.38
C ALA A 133 -8.06 23.61 -17.14
N GLU A 134 -8.81 24.61 -16.66
CA GLU A 134 -8.43 25.33 -15.43
C GLU A 134 -8.53 24.44 -14.19
N ASP A 135 -9.48 23.49 -14.11
CA ASP A 135 -9.52 22.50 -13.03
C ASP A 135 -8.26 21.61 -13.03
N GLN A 136 -7.74 21.32 -14.23
CA GLN A 136 -6.50 20.59 -14.38
C GLN A 136 -5.32 21.40 -13.85
N LEU A 137 -5.21 22.67 -14.24
CA LEU A 137 -4.16 23.58 -13.76
C LEU A 137 -4.21 23.74 -12.24
N GLU A 138 -5.41 23.95 -11.65
CA GLU A 138 -5.61 23.96 -10.20
C GLU A 138 -5.02 22.70 -9.54
N THR A 139 -5.37 21.53 -10.09
CA THR A 139 -4.95 20.24 -9.53
C THR A 139 -3.44 20.06 -9.62
N VAL A 140 -2.83 20.40 -10.76
CA VAL A 140 -1.38 20.35 -10.98
C VAL A 140 -0.63 21.25 -9.99
N LEU A 141 -1.08 22.48 -9.81
CA LEU A 141 -0.48 23.42 -8.87
C LEU A 141 -0.63 22.98 -7.41
N MET A 142 -1.80 22.45 -7.04
CA MET A 142 -2.02 21.92 -5.70
C MET A 142 -1.16 20.69 -5.41
N GLN A 143 -0.95 19.80 -6.40
CA GLN A 143 -0.05 18.65 -6.28
C GLN A 143 1.40 19.12 -6.11
N LEU A 144 1.85 20.07 -6.92
CA LEU A 144 3.19 20.68 -6.84
C LEU A 144 3.43 21.29 -5.45
N ALA A 145 2.50 22.09 -4.94
CA ALA A 145 2.60 22.72 -3.61
C ALA A 145 2.67 21.70 -2.45
N LYS A 146 2.12 20.50 -2.65
CA LYS A 146 2.18 19.38 -1.69
C LYS A 146 3.42 18.51 -1.87
N GLY A 147 4.34 18.83 -2.78
CA GLY A 147 5.50 17.99 -3.10
C GLY A 147 5.15 16.68 -3.78
N GLN A 148 3.97 16.57 -4.38
CA GLN A 148 3.54 15.42 -5.16
C GLN A 148 3.92 15.58 -6.63
N LEU A 149 4.04 14.47 -7.35
CA LEU A 149 4.21 14.51 -8.79
C LEU A 149 2.97 15.17 -9.43
N PRO A 150 3.14 16.25 -10.24
CA PRO A 150 2.02 17.02 -10.77
C PRO A 150 1.35 16.34 -11.98
N LYS A 151 0.83 15.13 -11.75
CA LYS A 151 0.17 14.29 -12.78
C LYS A 151 -1.20 14.85 -13.21
N GLY A 152 -1.75 15.80 -12.46
CA GLY A 152 -3.09 16.31 -12.69
C GLY A 152 -4.17 15.24 -12.51
N MET A 153 -5.24 15.38 -13.29
CA MET A 153 -6.34 14.42 -13.39
C MET A 153 -6.23 13.70 -14.74
N PRO A 154 -6.29 12.35 -14.78
CA PRO A 154 -6.31 11.63 -16.05
C PRO A 154 -7.63 11.90 -16.81
N ALA A 155 -7.57 11.86 -18.13
CA ALA A 155 -8.74 12.01 -18.99
C ALA A 155 -9.81 10.93 -18.70
N PHE A 156 -9.38 9.73 -18.36
CA PHE A 156 -10.22 8.65 -17.86
C PHE A 156 -9.48 7.82 -16.79
N ARG A 157 -10.24 7.07 -16.00
CA ARG A 157 -9.70 6.08 -15.06
C ARG A 157 -10.71 4.97 -14.79
N PRO A 158 -10.29 3.78 -14.34
CA PRO A 158 -11.20 2.77 -13.82
C PRO A 158 -12.06 3.32 -12.68
N PHE A 159 -13.32 2.90 -12.62
CA PHE A 159 -14.27 3.31 -11.59
C PHE A 159 -15.37 2.27 -11.40
N GLY A 160 -15.41 1.62 -10.23
CA GLY A 160 -16.22 0.44 -10.00
C GLY A 160 -15.94 -0.63 -11.06
N GLU A 161 -16.98 -1.22 -11.63
CA GLU A 161 -16.87 -2.17 -12.74
C GLU A 161 -16.74 -1.49 -14.12
N GLY A 162 -16.77 -0.15 -14.16
CA GLY A 162 -16.71 0.64 -15.38
C GLY A 162 -15.56 1.64 -15.36
N LYS A 163 -15.80 2.83 -15.89
CA LYS A 163 -14.80 3.92 -15.94
C LYS A 163 -15.42 5.30 -15.71
N LEU A 164 -14.58 6.21 -15.23
CA LEU A 164 -14.88 7.64 -15.11
C LEU A 164 -14.12 8.40 -16.22
N ILE A 165 -14.82 9.30 -16.89
CA ILE A 165 -14.27 10.11 -17.99
C ILE A 165 -14.44 11.61 -17.74
N ARG A 166 -13.57 12.43 -18.37
CA ARG A 166 -13.59 13.91 -18.30
C ARG A 166 -13.53 14.52 -19.69
N PRO A 167 -14.65 14.51 -20.43
CA PRO A 167 -14.65 14.92 -21.86
C PRO A 167 -14.29 16.39 -22.09
N LEU A 168 -14.54 17.27 -21.11
CA LEU A 168 -14.32 18.72 -21.25
C LEU A 168 -12.90 19.15 -20.81
N LEU A 169 -12.01 18.22 -20.43
CA LEU A 169 -10.69 18.53 -19.86
C LEU A 169 -9.79 19.31 -20.84
N SER A 170 -10.06 19.25 -22.14
CA SER A 170 -9.35 20.00 -23.19
C SER A 170 -9.91 21.40 -23.47
N LEU A 171 -10.96 21.80 -22.79
CA LEU A 171 -11.63 23.11 -22.98
C LEU A 171 -11.29 24.09 -21.87
N MET A 172 -11.28 25.39 -22.25
CA MET A 172 -11.24 26.51 -21.31
C MET A 172 -12.64 26.80 -20.76
N LYS A 173 -12.72 27.39 -19.58
CA LYS A 173 -14.00 27.81 -18.97
C LYS A 173 -14.77 28.77 -19.85
N GLU A 174 -14.07 29.65 -20.57
CA GLU A 174 -14.65 30.60 -21.50
C GLU A 174 -15.37 29.87 -22.64
N ASP A 175 -14.79 28.81 -23.22
CA ASP A 175 -15.45 27.98 -24.27
C ASP A 175 -16.81 27.46 -23.79
N LEU A 176 -16.94 27.11 -22.48
CA LEU A 176 -18.20 26.61 -21.90
C LEU A 176 -19.26 27.68 -21.78
N TYR A 177 -18.89 28.89 -21.34
CA TYR A 177 -19.80 30.02 -21.27
C TYR A 177 -20.28 30.47 -22.67
N GLU A 178 -19.37 30.49 -23.66
CA GLU A 178 -19.74 30.79 -25.05
C GLU A 178 -20.75 29.78 -25.60
N TYR A 179 -20.51 28.47 -25.27
CA TYR A 179 -21.42 27.41 -25.72
C TYR A 179 -22.82 27.55 -25.11
N VAL A 180 -22.90 27.76 -23.78
CA VAL A 180 -24.19 27.98 -23.10
C VAL A 180 -24.96 29.18 -23.70
N LYS A 181 -24.26 30.25 -23.93
CA LYS A 181 -24.85 31.47 -24.54
C LYS A 181 -25.35 31.19 -25.96
N LEU A 182 -24.57 30.49 -26.79
CA LEU A 182 -24.94 30.15 -28.17
C LEU A 182 -26.15 29.23 -28.23
N ARG A 183 -26.24 28.24 -27.30
CA ARG A 183 -27.32 27.25 -27.27
C ARG A 183 -28.49 27.64 -26.36
N THR A 184 -28.39 28.76 -25.67
CA THR A 184 -29.42 29.27 -24.73
C THR A 184 -29.77 28.20 -23.67
N LEU A 185 -28.73 27.55 -23.09
CA LEU A 185 -28.93 26.50 -22.11
C LEU A 185 -29.23 27.05 -20.72
N PRO A 186 -30.12 26.42 -19.93
CA PRO A 186 -30.37 26.82 -18.56
C PRO A 186 -29.21 26.34 -17.66
N PHE A 187 -28.71 27.20 -16.80
CA PHE A 187 -27.74 26.85 -15.75
C PHE A 187 -27.92 27.75 -14.53
N ARG A 188 -27.36 27.30 -13.41
CA ARG A 188 -27.32 28.11 -12.18
C ARG A 188 -25.86 28.22 -11.70
N GLU A 189 -25.54 29.40 -11.17
CA GLU A 189 -24.23 29.59 -10.52
C GLU A 189 -24.35 29.32 -9.02
N ASP A 190 -23.37 28.60 -8.47
CA ASP A 190 -23.30 28.35 -7.04
C ASP A 190 -22.59 29.52 -6.35
N PRO A 191 -23.26 30.31 -5.48
CA PRO A 191 -22.62 31.42 -4.77
C PRO A 191 -21.45 31.02 -3.88
N SER A 192 -21.36 29.73 -3.49
CA SER A 192 -20.23 29.22 -2.69
C SER A 192 -18.91 29.22 -3.48
N ASN A 193 -18.94 29.28 -4.80
CA ASN A 193 -17.75 29.39 -5.64
C ASN A 193 -17.02 30.74 -5.48
N GLU A 194 -17.68 31.78 -5.01
CA GLU A 194 -17.09 33.08 -4.78
C GLU A 194 -16.31 33.20 -3.46
N LYS A 195 -16.48 32.25 -2.55
CA LYS A 195 -15.84 32.27 -1.23
C LYS A 195 -14.45 31.65 -1.24
N ASP A 196 -13.52 32.27 -0.50
CA ASP A 196 -12.13 31.79 -0.35
C ASP A 196 -11.93 30.73 0.80
N ASP A 197 -13.02 30.23 1.33
CA ASP A 197 -12.99 29.25 2.45
C ASP A 197 -12.17 28.00 2.10
N TYR A 198 -12.17 27.62 0.83
CA TYR A 198 -11.51 26.42 0.36
C TYR A 198 -10.21 26.71 -0.38
N THR A 199 -9.21 25.86 -0.19
CA THR A 199 -7.92 25.98 -0.87
C THR A 199 -8.07 26.04 -2.39
N ARG A 200 -8.98 25.26 -2.98
CA ARG A 200 -9.23 25.25 -4.42
C ARG A 200 -9.76 26.58 -4.92
N ASN A 201 -10.69 27.22 -4.19
CA ASN A 201 -11.21 28.54 -4.54
C ASN A 201 -10.11 29.60 -4.46
N ARG A 202 -9.22 29.56 -3.43
CA ARG A 202 -8.08 30.49 -3.35
C ARG A 202 -7.13 30.36 -4.54
N TYR A 203 -6.85 29.13 -5.02
CA TYR A 203 -6.06 28.95 -6.24
C TYR A 203 -6.75 29.54 -7.45
N ARG A 204 -8.06 29.31 -7.61
CA ARG A 204 -8.87 29.83 -8.70
C ARG A 204 -8.93 31.36 -8.73
N HIS A 205 -9.07 31.99 -7.58
CA HIS A 205 -9.26 33.45 -7.50
C HIS A 205 -7.94 34.23 -7.48
N HIS A 206 -6.88 33.69 -6.90
CA HIS A 206 -5.66 34.45 -6.64
C HIS A 206 -4.44 33.97 -7.41
N ILE A 207 -4.39 32.72 -7.84
CA ILE A 207 -3.19 32.13 -8.49
C ILE A 207 -3.41 31.95 -9.98
N LEU A 208 -4.52 31.34 -10.38
CA LEU A 208 -4.81 31.11 -11.79
C LEU A 208 -4.86 32.38 -12.62
N PRO A 209 -5.54 33.47 -12.21
CA PRO A 209 -5.61 34.69 -13.01
C PRO A 209 -4.23 35.26 -13.35
N VAL A 210 -3.29 35.21 -12.39
CA VAL A 210 -1.92 35.69 -12.61
C VAL A 210 -1.21 34.81 -13.65
N LEU A 211 -1.31 33.49 -13.53
CA LEU A 211 -0.68 32.57 -14.47
C LEU A 211 -1.28 32.67 -15.87
N LEU A 212 -2.60 32.79 -15.99
CA LEU A 212 -3.28 32.92 -17.28
C LEU A 212 -3.03 34.26 -17.93
N HIS A 213 -2.81 35.34 -17.13
CA HIS A 213 -2.38 36.65 -17.65
C HIS A 213 -0.98 36.57 -18.27
N GLU A 214 -0.04 35.94 -17.59
CA GLU A 214 1.33 35.75 -18.09
C GLU A 214 1.41 34.75 -19.26
N HIS A 215 0.63 33.68 -19.18
CA HIS A 215 0.62 32.60 -20.16
C HIS A 215 -0.81 32.10 -20.42
N PRO A 216 -1.52 32.73 -21.37
CA PRO A 216 -2.92 32.38 -21.65
C PRO A 216 -3.17 30.88 -21.92
N ALA A 217 -2.18 30.17 -22.49
CA ALA A 217 -2.25 28.74 -22.73
C ALA A 217 -1.84 27.87 -21.52
N ALA A 218 -1.64 28.45 -20.31
CA ALA A 218 -1.14 27.68 -19.15
C ALA A 218 -2.03 26.50 -18.78
N ALA A 219 -3.35 26.67 -18.86
CA ALA A 219 -4.29 25.59 -18.55
C ALA A 219 -4.22 24.47 -19.60
N GLU A 220 -4.22 24.78 -20.89
CA GLU A 220 -4.04 23.80 -21.97
C GLU A 220 -2.67 23.09 -21.89
N ASN A 221 -1.62 23.85 -21.55
CA ASN A 221 -0.28 23.31 -21.34
C ASN A 221 -0.26 22.31 -20.17
N SER A 222 -0.99 22.60 -19.09
CA SER A 222 -1.12 21.69 -17.94
C SER A 222 -1.80 20.37 -18.33
N VAL A 223 -2.79 20.41 -19.22
CA VAL A 223 -3.46 19.21 -19.74
C VAL A 223 -2.48 18.35 -20.55
N ARG A 224 -1.72 18.97 -21.47
CA ARG A 224 -0.72 18.24 -22.30
C ARG A 224 0.40 17.66 -21.44
N MET A 225 0.92 18.43 -20.49
CA MET A 225 1.95 17.99 -19.57
C MET A 225 1.47 16.80 -18.72
N ALA A 226 0.26 16.89 -18.18
CA ALA A 226 -0.32 15.84 -17.37
C ALA A 226 -0.55 14.54 -18.17
N ALA A 227 -0.98 14.66 -19.43
CA ALA A 227 -1.14 13.50 -20.33
C ALA A 227 0.22 12.79 -20.57
N GLY A 228 1.27 13.53 -20.90
CA GLY A 228 2.61 12.96 -21.09
C GLY A 228 3.15 12.29 -19.82
N LEU A 229 2.98 12.93 -18.66
CA LEU A 229 3.37 12.32 -17.38
C LEU A 229 2.55 11.04 -17.06
N GLN A 230 1.30 10.99 -17.48
CA GLN A 230 0.47 9.79 -17.31
C GLN A 230 0.95 8.64 -18.22
N GLU A 231 1.27 8.91 -19.48
CA GLU A 231 1.83 7.95 -20.42
C GLU A 231 3.14 7.35 -19.90
N ASP A 232 4.04 8.20 -19.39
CA ASP A 232 5.31 7.77 -18.77
C ASP A 232 5.07 6.89 -17.53
N GLU A 233 4.10 7.28 -16.71
CA GLU A 233 3.75 6.53 -15.49
C GLU A 233 3.13 5.18 -15.79
N ASP A 234 2.24 5.11 -16.79
CA ASP A 234 1.59 3.88 -17.23
C ASP A 234 2.64 2.90 -17.77
N PHE A 235 3.55 3.37 -18.62
CA PHE A 235 4.67 2.58 -19.12
C PHE A 235 5.54 2.03 -17.99
N LEU A 236 5.97 2.89 -17.06
CA LEU A 236 6.81 2.49 -15.93
C LEU A 236 6.07 1.53 -14.97
N THR A 237 4.76 1.70 -14.82
CA THR A 237 3.93 0.82 -14.00
C THR A 237 3.80 -0.56 -14.64
N ASP A 238 3.60 -0.63 -15.94
CA ASP A 238 3.52 -1.90 -16.66
C ASP A 238 4.87 -2.63 -16.67
N GLN A 239 5.98 -1.91 -16.84
CA GLN A 239 7.31 -2.48 -16.66
C GLN A 239 7.52 -3.00 -15.22
N ALA A 240 7.01 -2.29 -14.20
CA ALA A 240 7.10 -2.73 -12.81
C ALA A 240 6.27 -4.00 -12.56
N LYS A 241 5.07 -4.13 -13.15
CA LYS A 241 4.26 -5.36 -13.07
C LYS A 241 5.00 -6.59 -13.63
N GLU A 242 5.65 -6.44 -14.77
CA GLU A 242 6.49 -7.50 -15.36
C GLU A 242 7.63 -7.91 -14.40
N GLN A 243 8.28 -6.92 -13.79
CA GLN A 243 9.33 -7.19 -12.81
C GLN A 243 8.81 -7.89 -11.56
N VAL A 244 7.62 -7.55 -11.07
CA VAL A 244 6.99 -8.21 -9.92
C VAL A 244 6.80 -9.70 -10.19
N HIS A 245 6.28 -10.09 -11.36
CA HIS A 245 6.14 -11.50 -11.74
C HIS A 245 7.48 -12.27 -11.74
N GLN A 246 8.56 -11.60 -12.11
CA GLN A 246 9.90 -12.22 -12.11
C GLN A 246 10.54 -12.27 -10.72
N LEU A 247 10.18 -11.35 -9.82
CA LEU A 247 10.69 -11.26 -8.45
C LEU A 247 10.05 -12.27 -7.52
N ILE A 248 8.74 -12.47 -7.67
CA ILE A 248 7.95 -13.31 -6.80
C ILE A 248 8.39 -14.76 -6.94
N ARG A 249 8.83 -15.34 -5.83
CA ARG A 249 9.03 -16.78 -5.66
C ARG A 249 8.20 -17.22 -4.46
N LEU A 250 7.19 -18.02 -4.73
CA LEU A 250 6.48 -18.71 -3.66
C LEU A 250 7.32 -19.90 -3.21
N SER A 251 7.53 -20.04 -1.91
CA SER A 251 8.06 -21.27 -1.33
C SER A 251 6.97 -22.35 -1.32
N ASP A 252 7.35 -23.60 -1.09
CA ASP A 252 6.43 -24.74 -0.98
C ASP A 252 5.32 -24.51 0.07
N ASN A 253 5.57 -23.62 1.04
CA ASN A 253 4.63 -23.22 2.09
C ASN A 253 3.84 -21.93 1.77
N GLY A 254 3.85 -21.45 0.52
CA GLY A 254 3.12 -20.23 0.11
C GLY A 254 3.74 -18.92 0.59
N VAL A 255 4.93 -18.95 1.18
CA VAL A 255 5.60 -17.75 1.70
C VAL A 255 6.29 -16.98 0.55
N LEU A 256 6.01 -15.68 0.45
CA LEU A 256 6.58 -14.80 -0.56
C LEU A 256 8.06 -14.47 -0.26
N LYS A 257 8.95 -14.87 -1.16
CA LYS A 257 10.40 -14.62 -1.06
C LYS A 257 10.88 -13.77 -2.23
N ILE A 258 11.76 -12.82 -1.95
CA ILE A 258 12.37 -11.91 -2.92
C ILE A 258 13.88 -11.93 -2.77
N HIS A 259 14.60 -12.11 -3.88
CA HIS A 259 16.05 -11.99 -3.91
C HIS A 259 16.47 -10.52 -4.06
N SER A 260 17.17 -10.00 -3.07
CA SER A 260 17.63 -8.61 -3.05
C SER A 260 18.51 -8.25 -4.25
N ALA A 261 19.31 -9.17 -4.78
CA ALA A 261 20.12 -8.94 -5.96
C ALA A 261 19.31 -8.56 -7.20
N LYS A 262 18.18 -9.24 -7.44
CA LYS A 262 17.26 -8.91 -8.56
C LYS A 262 16.60 -7.55 -8.37
N PHE A 263 16.16 -7.24 -7.15
CA PHE A 263 15.57 -5.94 -6.85
C PHE A 263 16.58 -4.80 -7.07
N ARG A 264 17.82 -4.97 -6.61
CA ARG A 264 18.88 -3.95 -6.79
C ARG A 264 19.29 -3.73 -8.23
N SER A 265 19.22 -4.75 -9.09
CA SER A 265 19.56 -4.61 -10.51
C SER A 265 18.56 -3.77 -11.29
N MET A 266 17.39 -3.48 -10.71
CA MET A 266 16.39 -2.63 -11.35
C MET A 266 16.75 -1.15 -11.26
N HIS A 267 16.32 -0.38 -12.25
CA HIS A 267 16.35 1.08 -12.16
C HIS A 267 15.52 1.58 -10.97
N VAL A 268 15.98 2.63 -10.29
CA VAL A 268 15.32 3.16 -9.07
C VAL A 268 13.86 3.55 -9.31
N ALA A 269 13.51 4.03 -10.52
CA ALA A 269 12.14 4.34 -10.88
C ALA A 269 11.22 3.10 -10.83
N LEU A 270 11.72 1.93 -11.21
CA LEU A 270 11.00 0.66 -11.11
C LEU A 270 10.93 0.15 -9.68
N GLN A 271 12.03 0.26 -8.90
CA GLN A 271 12.04 -0.13 -7.50
C GLN A 271 10.92 0.54 -6.69
N LYS A 272 10.70 1.86 -6.91
CA LYS A 272 9.64 2.63 -6.25
C LYS A 272 8.23 2.16 -6.60
N ARG A 273 8.01 1.61 -7.80
CA ARG A 273 6.71 1.13 -8.28
C ARG A 273 6.47 -0.34 -7.97
N VAL A 274 7.52 -1.13 -7.96
CA VAL A 274 7.46 -2.56 -7.63
C VAL A 274 7.00 -2.79 -6.20
N ILE A 275 7.41 -1.94 -5.23
CA ILE A 275 7.06 -2.13 -3.82
C ILE A 275 5.55 -2.03 -3.56
N PRO A 276 4.82 -0.99 -3.99
CA PRO A 276 3.36 -0.95 -3.85
C PRO A 276 2.67 -2.15 -4.49
N LEU A 277 3.10 -2.57 -5.68
CA LEU A 277 2.55 -3.74 -6.38
C LEU A 277 2.81 -5.05 -5.62
N LEU A 278 3.98 -5.20 -4.99
CA LEU A 278 4.28 -6.34 -4.13
C LEU A 278 3.41 -6.35 -2.88
N LEU A 279 3.17 -5.19 -2.29
CA LEU A 279 2.27 -5.06 -1.15
C LEU A 279 0.82 -5.36 -1.56
N GLU A 280 0.34 -4.81 -2.67
CA GLU A 280 -0.98 -5.13 -3.21
C GLU A 280 -1.15 -6.65 -3.44
N TYR A 281 -0.15 -7.30 -4.03
CA TYR A 281 -0.15 -8.75 -4.18
C TYR A 281 -0.20 -9.47 -2.82
N LEU A 282 0.60 -9.03 -1.83
CA LEU A 282 0.65 -9.60 -0.49
C LEU A 282 -0.69 -9.52 0.25
N TYR A 283 -1.43 -8.43 0.02
CA TYR A 283 -2.72 -8.16 0.67
C TYR A 283 -3.93 -8.54 -0.21
N ASN A 284 -3.73 -9.45 -1.20
CA ASN A 284 -4.79 -9.97 -2.08
C ASN A 284 -5.58 -8.89 -2.83
N GLY A 285 -4.90 -7.88 -3.32
CA GLY A 285 -5.50 -6.76 -4.07
C GLY A 285 -6.05 -5.64 -3.20
N GLU A 286 -5.98 -5.76 -1.87
CA GLU A 286 -6.36 -4.66 -0.99
C GLU A 286 -5.28 -3.57 -0.99
N ILE A 287 -5.67 -2.34 -1.35
CA ILE A 287 -4.79 -1.18 -1.39
C ILE A 287 -4.96 -0.37 -0.11
N LEU A 288 -3.92 -0.34 0.73
CA LEU A 288 -3.90 0.47 1.94
C LEU A 288 -3.19 1.81 1.69
N PRO A 289 -3.68 2.95 2.24
CA PRO A 289 -3.01 4.26 2.11
C PRO A 289 -1.53 4.23 2.56
N ALA A 290 -1.21 3.38 3.54
CA ALA A 290 0.16 3.18 4.03
C ALA A 290 1.13 2.69 2.95
N PHE A 291 0.68 2.01 1.88
CA PHE A 291 1.55 1.52 0.80
C PHE A 291 2.21 2.63 -0.01
N TYR A 292 1.64 3.82 0.03
CA TYR A 292 2.15 5.00 -0.66
C TYR A 292 2.81 6.02 0.28
N ASN A 293 3.01 5.65 1.56
CA ASN A 293 3.77 6.47 2.50
C ASN A 293 5.25 6.46 2.10
N ALA A 294 5.82 7.64 1.87
CA ALA A 294 7.20 7.80 1.43
C ALA A 294 8.23 7.21 2.42
N GLU A 295 7.95 7.28 3.72
CA GLU A 295 8.83 6.72 4.76
C GLU A 295 8.86 5.19 4.66
N LEU A 296 7.69 4.54 4.57
CA LEU A 296 7.60 3.08 4.42
C LEU A 296 8.26 2.63 3.12
N LEU A 297 8.00 3.32 2.00
CA LEU A 297 8.60 3.00 0.71
C LEU A 297 10.14 3.08 0.77
N ASN A 298 10.69 4.17 1.33
CA ASN A 298 12.13 4.34 1.47
C ASN A 298 12.75 3.29 2.40
N LEU A 299 12.06 2.95 3.49
CA LEU A 299 12.49 1.90 4.41
C LEU A 299 12.55 0.53 3.71
N LEU A 300 11.54 0.18 2.93
CA LEU A 300 11.50 -1.07 2.18
C LEU A 300 12.55 -1.10 1.06
N ILE A 301 12.73 0.01 0.31
CA ILE A 301 13.82 0.14 -0.67
C ILE A 301 15.17 -0.10 0.00
N HIS A 302 15.40 0.53 1.16
CA HIS A 302 16.64 0.35 1.92
C HIS A 302 16.82 -1.11 2.32
N GLN A 303 15.80 -1.77 2.86
CA GLN A 303 15.89 -3.19 3.25
C GLN A 303 16.18 -4.11 2.06
N PHE A 304 15.50 -3.94 0.93
CA PHE A 304 15.77 -4.73 -0.27
C PHE A 304 17.15 -4.45 -0.88
N SER A 305 17.73 -3.27 -0.64
CA SER A 305 19.02 -2.88 -1.18
C SER A 305 20.23 -3.40 -0.40
N GLN A 306 20.03 -3.95 0.82
CA GLN A 306 21.12 -4.46 1.66
C GLN A 306 21.44 -5.92 1.35
N ASP A 307 22.74 -6.26 1.29
CA ASP A 307 23.23 -7.63 1.06
C ASP A 307 23.58 -8.37 2.34
N VAL A 308 24.02 -7.64 3.34
CA VAL A 308 24.65 -8.20 4.53
C VAL A 308 23.79 -7.96 5.76
N GLY A 309 23.78 -8.94 6.67
CA GLY A 309 23.05 -8.87 7.91
C GLY A 309 21.58 -9.22 7.77
N SER A 310 20.86 -9.13 8.86
CA SER A 310 19.41 -9.35 8.97
C SER A 310 18.69 -8.05 9.30
N GLY A 311 17.45 -7.91 8.86
CA GLY A 311 16.60 -6.77 9.16
C GLY A 311 15.13 -7.18 9.22
N VAL A 312 14.34 -6.42 9.98
CA VAL A 312 12.88 -6.63 10.10
C VAL A 312 12.20 -5.29 9.92
N VAL A 313 11.11 -5.27 9.17
CA VAL A 313 10.20 -4.13 9.02
C VAL A 313 8.79 -4.59 9.29
N ASP A 314 8.13 -3.95 10.24
CA ASP A 314 6.72 -4.17 10.52
C ASP A 314 5.85 -3.55 9.43
N LEU A 315 4.85 -4.30 8.98
CA LEU A 315 3.88 -3.91 7.97
C LEU A 315 2.47 -3.92 8.57
N PRO A 316 1.51 -3.22 7.95
CA PRO A 316 0.12 -3.24 8.39
C PRO A 316 -0.45 -4.66 8.57
N LYS A 317 -1.50 -4.77 9.39
CA LYS A 317 -2.25 -6.03 9.61
C LYS A 317 -1.40 -7.22 10.08
N GLY A 318 -0.30 -6.95 10.80
CA GLY A 318 0.54 -8.00 11.39
C GLY A 318 1.47 -8.70 10.40
N TRP A 319 1.66 -8.17 9.21
CA TRP A 319 2.71 -8.62 8.32
C TRP A 319 4.07 -8.04 8.73
N MET A 320 5.13 -8.75 8.39
CA MET A 320 6.52 -8.32 8.56
C MET A 320 7.34 -8.68 7.33
N LEU A 321 8.26 -7.81 6.95
CA LEU A 321 9.34 -8.12 6.02
C LEU A 321 10.56 -8.53 6.83
N GLN A 322 11.01 -9.77 6.69
CA GLN A 322 12.25 -10.26 7.27
C GLN A 322 13.30 -10.43 6.19
N ARG A 323 14.46 -9.84 6.38
CA ARG A 323 15.60 -10.00 5.48
C ARG A 323 16.71 -10.81 6.16
N ASP A 324 17.16 -11.84 5.49
CA ASP A 324 18.29 -12.67 5.89
C ASP A 324 19.24 -12.85 4.70
N TYR A 325 20.44 -12.22 4.80
CA TYR A 325 21.56 -12.40 3.85
C TYR A 325 21.15 -12.36 2.36
N GLY A 326 20.45 -11.29 1.92
CA GLY A 326 20.09 -11.10 0.52
C GLY A 326 18.79 -11.77 0.07
N ILE A 327 18.06 -12.42 0.98
CA ILE A 327 16.69 -12.89 0.77
C ILE A 327 15.75 -12.14 1.70
N SER A 328 14.74 -11.52 1.13
CA SER A 328 13.66 -10.88 1.87
C SER A 328 12.41 -11.75 1.81
N THR A 329 11.79 -11.98 2.96
CA THR A 329 10.65 -12.87 3.12
C THR A 329 9.52 -12.11 3.80
N PHE A 330 8.32 -12.14 3.22
CA PHE A 330 7.14 -11.63 3.89
C PHE A 330 6.53 -12.73 4.75
N VAL A 331 6.38 -12.45 6.04
CA VAL A 331 5.79 -13.38 7.00
C VAL A 331 4.65 -12.70 7.75
N GLN A 332 3.59 -13.44 7.99
CA GLN A 332 2.55 -12.98 8.89
C GLN A 332 3.01 -13.26 10.32
N SER A 333 3.01 -12.24 11.16
CA SER A 333 3.29 -12.41 12.57
C SER A 333 2.11 -13.15 13.19
N GLU A 334 2.25 -14.45 13.38
CA GLU A 334 1.50 -15.09 14.42
C GLU A 334 1.97 -14.42 15.72
N LYS A 335 1.08 -13.73 16.41
CA LYS A 335 1.35 -13.07 17.70
C LYS A 335 1.51 -14.11 18.82
N GLU A 336 2.35 -15.09 18.62
CA GLU A 336 2.95 -15.79 19.73
C GLU A 336 4.21 -14.98 20.11
N LYS A 337 4.07 -14.11 21.12
CA LYS A 337 5.25 -13.65 21.86
C LYS A 337 5.99 -14.93 22.24
N PRO A 338 7.32 -15.06 21.98
CA PRO A 338 8.07 -16.15 22.52
C PRO A 338 7.84 -16.10 24.04
N VAL A 339 7.07 -17.05 24.52
CA VAL A 339 6.96 -17.27 25.96
C VAL A 339 8.38 -17.49 26.39
N SER A 340 8.89 -16.70 27.31
CA SER A 340 10.19 -16.94 27.94
C SER A 340 10.06 -18.27 28.71
N GLN A 341 10.31 -19.35 28.01
CA GLN A 341 10.16 -20.68 28.54
C GLN A 341 11.43 -20.97 29.32
N GLU A 342 11.31 -21.21 30.60
CA GLU A 342 12.37 -21.75 31.43
C GLU A 342 11.95 -23.13 31.88
N ILE A 343 12.73 -24.14 31.53
CA ILE A 343 12.46 -25.56 31.85
C ILE A 343 13.57 -26.06 32.76
N PRO A 344 13.25 -26.60 33.95
CA PRO A 344 14.23 -27.30 34.77
C PRO A 344 14.93 -28.39 34.01
N PHE A 345 16.26 -28.46 34.15
CA PHE A 345 17.10 -29.43 33.43
C PHE A 345 17.82 -30.35 34.41
N PRO A 346 17.07 -31.26 35.07
CA PRO A 346 17.67 -32.21 36.00
C PRO A 346 18.53 -33.27 35.28
N PRO A 347 19.51 -33.86 35.98
CA PRO A 347 20.31 -34.98 35.41
C PRO A 347 19.41 -36.17 35.08
N ASP A 348 19.86 -36.98 34.15
CA ASP A 348 19.29 -38.27 33.77
C ASP A 348 17.90 -38.23 33.12
N LYS A 349 17.32 -37.03 32.87
CA LYS A 349 16.02 -36.88 32.23
C LYS A 349 16.14 -36.18 30.88
N TRP A 350 15.36 -36.66 29.91
CA TRP A 350 15.17 -35.97 28.65
C TRP A 350 14.22 -34.76 28.82
N VAL A 351 14.66 -33.61 28.36
CA VAL A 351 13.88 -32.37 28.36
C VAL A 351 13.59 -32.00 26.90
N GLN A 352 12.32 -31.73 26.58
CA GLN A 352 11.88 -31.32 25.26
C GLN A 352 11.97 -29.80 25.12
N TRP A 353 12.62 -29.32 24.05
CA TRP A 353 12.65 -27.93 23.67
C TRP A 353 12.32 -27.78 22.19
N GLY A 354 11.11 -27.37 21.87
CA GLY A 354 10.64 -27.31 20.47
C GLY A 354 10.79 -28.72 19.82
N SER A 355 11.52 -28.75 18.71
CA SER A 355 11.79 -29.99 17.96
C SER A 355 12.96 -30.85 18.51
N VAL A 356 13.75 -30.34 19.46
CA VAL A 356 14.92 -31.03 19.98
C VAL A 356 14.69 -31.57 21.38
N LYS A 357 15.38 -32.66 21.75
CA LYS A 357 15.44 -33.20 23.11
C LYS A 357 16.86 -33.10 23.63
N LEU A 358 16.98 -32.65 24.89
CA LEU A 358 18.26 -32.53 25.57
C LEU A 358 18.29 -33.41 26.81
N ARG A 359 19.44 -34.03 27.07
CA ARG A 359 19.70 -34.81 28.30
C ARG A 359 21.16 -34.63 28.71
N TRP A 360 21.40 -34.55 30.00
CA TRP A 360 22.76 -34.70 30.53
C TRP A 360 22.80 -35.74 31.67
N CYS A 361 23.89 -36.48 31.74
CA CYS A 361 24.09 -37.52 32.75
C CYS A 361 25.59 -37.79 32.95
N LYS A 362 25.95 -38.70 33.85
CA LYS A 362 27.33 -39.19 33.95
C LYS A 362 27.70 -39.94 32.67
N ALA A 363 28.93 -39.73 32.21
CA ALA A 363 29.42 -40.41 31.02
C ALA A 363 29.49 -41.94 31.19
N SER A 364 29.72 -42.41 32.41
CA SER A 364 29.68 -43.84 32.78
C SER A 364 28.34 -44.53 32.54
N ASP A 365 27.25 -43.74 32.56
CA ASP A 365 25.89 -44.27 32.48
C ASP A 365 25.39 -44.38 31.02
N VAL A 366 26.26 -44.04 30.04
CA VAL A 366 25.94 -44.07 28.61
C VAL A 366 26.73 -45.16 27.90
N ASN A 367 26.02 -46.16 27.33
CA ASN A 367 26.63 -47.20 26.52
C ASN A 367 26.78 -46.74 25.06
N GLY A 368 27.77 -47.28 24.33
CA GLY A 368 28.06 -46.92 22.92
C GLY A 368 26.83 -46.98 21.99
N THR A 369 25.95 -47.97 22.18
CA THR A 369 24.70 -48.13 21.42
C THR A 369 23.67 -47.03 21.67
N THR A 370 23.79 -46.28 22.78
CA THR A 370 22.91 -45.14 23.09
C THR A 370 23.26 -43.91 22.25
N LEU A 371 24.52 -43.83 21.78
CA LEU A 371 24.99 -42.67 21.00
C LEU A 371 24.64 -42.77 19.51
N ASP A 372 24.26 -43.92 18.99
CA ASP A 372 23.95 -44.16 17.57
C ASP A 372 22.70 -43.36 17.10
N ASN A 373 21.82 -43.00 18.04
CA ASN A 373 20.59 -42.21 17.75
C ASN A 373 20.67 -40.73 18.20
N ILE A 374 21.86 -40.24 18.54
CA ILE A 374 22.07 -38.91 19.08
C ILE A 374 22.70 -38.03 18.01
N SER A 375 22.05 -36.86 17.73
CA SER A 375 22.50 -35.91 16.70
C SER A 375 23.80 -35.22 17.08
N GLU A 376 23.97 -34.90 18.35
CA GLU A 376 25.16 -34.27 18.88
C GLU A 376 25.37 -34.56 20.36
N TRP A 377 26.63 -34.70 20.80
CA TRP A 377 26.98 -34.79 22.20
C TRP A 377 28.33 -34.14 22.49
N ARG A 378 28.51 -33.69 23.75
CA ARG A 378 29.76 -33.16 24.31
C ARG A 378 29.94 -33.61 25.72
N TYR A 379 31.19 -33.94 26.07
CA TYR A 379 31.59 -34.23 27.45
C TYR A 379 31.94 -32.94 28.17
N PHE A 380 31.67 -32.89 29.48
CA PHE A 380 32.05 -31.77 30.34
C PHE A 380 32.39 -32.23 31.74
N GLN A 381 33.13 -31.42 32.45
CA GLN A 381 33.37 -31.58 33.89
C GLN A 381 32.64 -30.53 34.67
N LEU A 382 32.26 -30.84 35.92
CA LEU A 382 31.67 -29.89 36.83
C LEU A 382 32.79 -29.03 37.44
N GLU A 383 33.21 -28.01 36.74
CA GLU A 383 34.16 -27.02 37.28
C GLU A 383 33.45 -26.22 38.40
N ASN A 384 34.06 -26.10 39.57
CA ASN A 384 33.55 -25.43 40.75
C ASN A 384 32.11 -25.86 41.19
N GLY A 385 31.66 -27.07 40.78
CA GLY A 385 30.35 -27.61 41.14
C GLY A 385 29.19 -27.08 40.32
N ALA A 386 29.41 -26.19 39.33
CA ALA A 386 28.37 -25.62 38.46
C ALA A 386 27.72 -26.71 37.59
N ARG A 387 26.41 -26.92 37.73
CA ARG A 387 25.65 -27.97 37.03
C ARG A 387 24.64 -27.38 36.07
N PRO A 388 24.47 -27.92 34.86
CA PRO A 388 23.32 -27.56 34.03
C PRO A 388 22.02 -27.69 34.82
N SER A 389 21.25 -26.62 34.95
CA SER A 389 20.06 -26.59 35.80
C SER A 389 18.81 -26.15 35.08
N ILE A 390 18.94 -25.33 34.05
CA ILE A 390 17.81 -24.74 33.31
C ILE A 390 18.11 -24.74 31.81
N VAL A 391 17.08 -25.03 31.01
CA VAL A 391 17.04 -24.71 29.56
C VAL A 391 16.05 -23.57 29.37
N ARG A 392 16.48 -22.50 28.74
CA ARG A 392 15.65 -21.33 28.50
C ARG A 392 15.94 -20.64 27.17
N SER A 393 15.08 -19.73 26.76
CA SER A 393 15.38 -18.78 25.68
C SER A 393 16.53 -17.85 26.09
N ARG A 394 17.27 -17.33 25.11
CA ARG A 394 18.31 -16.33 25.40
C ARG A 394 17.71 -15.10 26.08
N GLN A 395 18.50 -14.50 26.95
CA GLN A 395 18.16 -13.24 27.62
C GLN A 395 19.13 -12.11 27.23
N PRO A 396 18.70 -10.84 27.31
CA PRO A 396 19.61 -9.70 27.14
C PRO A 396 20.74 -9.77 28.17
N GLY A 397 21.99 -9.71 27.69
CA GLY A 397 23.16 -9.76 28.56
C GLY A 397 23.83 -11.12 28.66
N ASP A 398 23.22 -12.21 28.20
CA ASP A 398 23.81 -13.55 28.18
C ASP A 398 25.20 -13.56 27.56
N ARG A 399 26.15 -14.21 28.25
CA ARG A 399 27.52 -14.40 27.80
C ARG A 399 27.95 -15.84 27.98
N ILE A 400 28.78 -16.33 27.07
CA ILE A 400 29.35 -17.67 27.11
C ILE A 400 30.88 -17.57 27.03
N GLN A 401 31.58 -18.28 27.91
CA GLN A 401 33.03 -18.41 27.88
C GLN A 401 33.42 -19.49 26.89
N LEU A 402 34.02 -19.11 25.77
CA LEU A 402 34.46 -20.04 24.72
C LEU A 402 35.93 -20.42 24.93
N SER A 403 36.32 -21.62 24.51
CA SER A 403 37.70 -22.07 24.52
C SER A 403 38.58 -21.17 23.66
N GLY A 404 39.74 -20.73 24.22
CA GLY A 404 40.67 -19.83 23.52
C GLY A 404 40.31 -18.34 23.53
N MET A 405 39.30 -17.93 24.31
CA MET A 405 38.95 -16.53 24.49
C MET A 405 39.20 -16.07 25.94
N ASP A 406 39.83 -14.91 26.11
CA ASP A 406 40.10 -14.35 27.44
C ASP A 406 38.85 -13.73 28.07
N GLN A 407 37.87 -13.33 27.26
CA GLN A 407 36.64 -12.68 27.72
C GLN A 407 35.38 -13.40 27.23
N PRO A 408 34.34 -13.51 28.07
CA PRO A 408 33.07 -14.11 27.67
C PRO A 408 32.40 -13.35 26.52
N LYS A 409 32.02 -14.07 25.46
CA LYS A 409 31.35 -13.52 24.30
C LYS A 409 29.85 -13.38 24.53
N ARG A 410 29.24 -12.27 24.10
CA ARG A 410 27.78 -12.12 24.14
C ARG A 410 27.09 -13.15 23.25
N VAL A 411 26.09 -13.85 23.76
CA VAL A 411 25.32 -14.86 23.01
C VAL A 411 24.67 -14.26 21.77
N SER A 412 24.14 -13.02 21.86
CA SER A 412 23.59 -12.32 20.70
C SER A 412 24.61 -12.13 19.58
N ARG A 413 25.85 -11.77 19.91
CA ARG A 413 26.93 -11.61 18.94
C ARG A 413 27.38 -12.93 18.35
N LEU A 414 27.47 -13.97 19.22
CA LEU A 414 27.81 -15.32 18.80
C LEU A 414 26.81 -15.84 17.74
N LEU A 415 25.49 -15.69 17.97
CA LEU A 415 24.46 -16.14 17.03
C LEU A 415 24.52 -15.40 15.68
N ILE A 416 24.97 -14.15 15.67
CA ILE A 416 25.23 -13.38 14.43
C ILE A 416 26.44 -13.95 13.69
N ASP A 417 27.53 -14.17 14.38
CA ASP A 417 28.79 -14.68 13.80
C ASP A 417 28.62 -16.12 13.26
N GLU A 418 27.76 -16.93 13.89
CA GLU A 418 27.37 -18.27 13.41
C GLU A 418 26.24 -18.23 12.36
N LYS A 419 25.87 -17.03 11.85
CA LYS A 419 24.87 -16.82 10.80
C LYS A 419 23.49 -17.40 11.10
N VAL A 420 23.13 -17.47 12.39
CA VAL A 420 21.79 -17.92 12.80
C VAL A 420 20.76 -16.87 12.38
N LYS A 421 19.70 -17.31 11.69
CA LYS A 421 18.61 -16.45 11.24
C LYS A 421 17.95 -15.73 12.42
N GLN A 422 17.63 -14.46 12.25
CA GLN A 422 17.06 -13.65 13.33
C GLN A 422 15.76 -14.24 13.91
N SER A 423 14.91 -14.79 13.06
CA SER A 423 13.66 -15.46 13.45
C SER A 423 13.85 -16.69 14.34
N MET A 424 15.02 -17.33 14.27
CA MET A 424 15.32 -18.54 15.05
C MET A 424 16.05 -18.25 16.36
N ARG A 425 16.62 -17.04 16.55
CA ARG A 425 17.51 -16.76 17.68
C ARG A 425 16.83 -16.85 19.04
N ASP A 426 15.54 -16.56 19.11
CA ASP A 426 14.77 -16.59 20.35
C ASP A 426 14.19 -17.98 20.67
N SER A 427 14.14 -18.88 19.67
CA SER A 427 13.69 -20.27 19.85
C SER A 427 14.84 -21.25 20.17
N ILE A 428 16.10 -20.80 20.06
CA ILE A 428 17.26 -21.65 20.34
C ILE A 428 17.40 -21.90 21.84
N PRO A 429 17.61 -23.17 22.27
CA PRO A 429 17.84 -23.48 23.68
C PRO A 429 19.18 -22.94 24.18
N VAL A 430 19.18 -22.28 25.32
CA VAL A 430 20.36 -21.90 26.08
C VAL A 430 20.37 -22.69 27.36
N VAL A 431 21.40 -23.49 27.55
CA VAL A 431 21.62 -24.29 28.79
C VAL A 431 22.37 -23.40 29.78
N VAL A 432 21.80 -23.23 30.97
CA VAL A 432 22.34 -22.38 32.01
C VAL A 432 22.62 -23.24 33.28
N SER A 433 23.72 -22.93 33.96
CA SER A 433 24.07 -23.60 35.21
C SER A 433 23.25 -23.07 36.41
N ASP A 434 23.33 -23.79 37.53
CA ASP A 434 22.82 -23.40 38.82
C ASP A 434 23.49 -22.09 39.41
N GLN A 435 24.61 -21.69 38.82
CA GLN A 435 25.30 -20.43 39.12
C GLN A 435 24.91 -19.28 38.14
N GLY A 436 24.00 -19.54 37.19
CA GLY A 436 23.51 -18.54 36.22
C GLY A 436 24.42 -18.35 34.99
N GLU A 437 25.42 -19.22 34.80
CA GLU A 437 26.33 -19.14 33.65
C GLU A 437 25.81 -19.91 32.44
N VAL A 438 25.99 -19.35 31.23
CA VAL A 438 25.63 -20.03 30.00
C VAL A 438 26.66 -21.14 29.71
N CYS A 439 26.23 -22.39 29.83
CA CYS A 439 27.05 -23.56 29.62
C CYS A 439 27.13 -24.00 28.16
N ALA A 440 25.99 -23.98 27.47
CA ALA A 440 25.91 -24.46 26.10
C ALA A 440 24.77 -23.78 25.32
N ILE A 441 24.95 -23.67 24.02
CA ILE A 441 23.92 -23.40 23.03
C ILE A 441 23.94 -24.64 22.10
N PRO A 442 23.16 -25.68 22.47
CA PRO A 442 23.20 -26.96 21.77
C PRO A 442 23.00 -26.80 20.25
N GLY A 443 23.79 -27.53 19.46
CA GLY A 443 23.79 -27.40 18.00
C GLY A 443 24.58 -26.22 17.44
N ILE A 444 25.09 -25.32 18.31
CA ILE A 444 25.80 -24.10 17.88
C ILE A 444 27.18 -23.99 18.53
N ARG A 445 27.23 -23.76 19.84
CA ARG A 445 28.50 -23.63 20.59
C ARG A 445 28.36 -24.06 22.04
N TYR A 446 29.50 -24.48 22.57
CA TYR A 446 29.63 -24.96 23.95
C TYR A 446 30.69 -24.13 24.68
N SER A 447 30.55 -24.01 25.99
CA SER A 447 31.54 -23.32 26.83
C SER A 447 32.89 -24.05 26.85
N ALA A 448 33.92 -23.40 27.36
CA ALA A 448 35.28 -23.95 27.45
C ALA A 448 35.37 -25.23 28.30
N SER A 449 34.41 -25.45 29.19
CA SER A 449 34.32 -26.67 30.01
C SER A 449 33.88 -27.94 29.23
N PHE A 450 33.42 -27.75 27.95
CA PHE A 450 32.99 -28.89 27.12
C PHE A 450 34.08 -29.38 26.18
N THR A 451 34.24 -30.69 26.10
CA THR A 451 35.23 -31.38 25.28
C THR A 451 34.62 -32.46 24.40
N LYS A 452 35.36 -32.91 23.36
CA LYS A 452 34.94 -34.02 22.49
C LYS A 452 35.30 -35.39 23.06
N LYS A 453 36.18 -35.46 24.06
CA LYS A 453 36.64 -36.67 24.71
C LYS A 453 36.43 -36.57 26.23
N PRO A 454 36.10 -37.67 26.90
CA PRO A 454 35.96 -37.61 28.38
C PRO A 454 37.31 -37.31 29.01
N SER A 455 37.30 -36.45 30.04
CA SER A 455 38.50 -36.07 30.81
C SER A 455 38.35 -36.67 32.21
N GLY A 456 38.81 -37.92 32.42
CA GLY A 456 38.78 -38.61 33.69
C GLY A 456 37.47 -39.31 34.05
N ASP A 457 37.47 -40.02 35.21
CA ASP A 457 36.37 -40.89 35.67
C ASP A 457 35.09 -40.14 36.12
N GLN A 458 35.10 -38.83 36.23
CA GLN A 458 33.96 -38.00 36.64
C GLN A 458 33.40 -37.11 35.52
N ALA A 459 33.56 -37.52 34.26
CA ALA A 459 33.01 -36.80 33.14
C ALA A 459 31.47 -36.96 33.06
N TYR A 460 30.81 -35.85 32.66
CA TYR A 460 29.40 -35.83 32.28
C TYR A 460 29.26 -35.65 30.78
N ILE A 461 28.11 -36.01 30.24
CA ILE A 461 27.79 -35.90 28.83
C ILE A 461 26.47 -35.13 28.64
N LEU A 462 26.45 -34.13 27.76
CA LEU A 462 25.27 -33.47 27.26
C LEU A 462 24.95 -34.01 25.86
N MET A 463 23.74 -34.46 25.64
CA MET A 463 23.25 -35.08 24.43
C MET A 463 22.09 -34.34 23.85
N MET A 464 21.99 -34.30 22.53
CA MET A 464 20.90 -33.70 21.76
C MET A 464 20.40 -34.67 20.69
N VAL A 465 19.07 -34.83 20.59
CA VAL A 465 18.34 -35.60 19.58
C VAL A 465 17.39 -34.72 18.79
#